data_0609a0d79197b858b78316793d8f0d87
#
_entry.id   0609a0d79197b858b78316793d8f0d87
#
_cell.length_a   1.000
_cell.length_b   1.000
_cell.length_c   1.000
_cell.angle_alpha   90.00
_cell.angle_beta   90.00
_cell.angle_gamma   90.00
#
_symmetry.space_group_name_H-M   'P 1'
#
loop_
_entity.id
_entity.type
_entity.pdbx_description
1 polymer ?
#
loop_
_entity_poly.entity_id
_entity_poly.type
_entity_poly.pdbx_seq_one_letter_code
_entity_poly.pdbx_strand_id
1 'polypeptide(L)'
;MESFLKRLKYYGFGFGLGLVFVFFFFKNRGCTWTPENRVKNTILGRVLVVSDSEKPLLKAMGLTDNDLIHFLDDGDVQFGHSKKNGNPLVYSIVKEINQKEVELWFTLPDKTYISEVLVPKKSIQTISHTKSGFGRMIHFPNVGNIVYMDENDFFKKETAKLKLTNPKLVQNLLKKSGEIDFQRSNLTTTIPEQVIQFRLTNEKKCTAKTIWFQEHIKFVAFLNDSLR
;
A
#
# COMPACT_ATOMS: atom_id res chain seq x y z
N MET A 1 -4.39 34.61 50.84
CA MET A 1 -3.52 33.53 50.28
C MET A 1 -4.14 32.14 50.40
N GLU A 2 -4.76 31.77 51.50
CA GLU A 2 -5.35 30.41 51.69
C GLU A 2 -6.46 30.06 50.69
N SER A 3 -7.31 30.99 50.28
CA SER A 3 -8.37 30.72 49.29
C SER A 3 -7.85 30.43 47.89
N PHE A 4 -6.72 31.06 47.52
CA PHE A 4 -6.05 30.79 46.23
C PHE A 4 -5.42 29.42 46.20
N LEU A 5 -4.67 29.03 47.25
CA LEU A 5 -4.05 27.71 47.37
C LEU A 5 -5.10 26.58 47.39
N LYS A 6 -6.24 26.82 48.03
CA LYS A 6 -7.35 25.88 48.07
C LYS A 6 -7.93 25.64 46.66
N ARG A 7 -8.15 26.70 45.89
CA ARG A 7 -8.63 26.61 44.50
C ARG A 7 -7.59 25.93 43.57
N LEU A 8 -6.31 26.30 43.70
CA LEU A 8 -5.23 25.71 42.94
C LEU A 8 -5.12 24.20 43.16
N LYS A 9 -5.34 23.74 44.41
CA LYS A 9 -5.34 22.31 44.75
C LYS A 9 -6.46 21.54 44.02
N TYR A 10 -7.65 22.08 43.96
CA TYR A 10 -8.78 21.46 43.26
C TYR A 10 -8.59 21.48 41.73
N TYR A 11 -8.09 22.58 41.16
CA TYR A 11 -7.74 22.64 39.73
C TYR A 11 -6.59 21.69 39.37
N GLY A 12 -5.55 21.63 40.20
CA GLY A 12 -4.42 20.72 39.99
C GLY A 12 -4.85 19.25 40.06
N PHE A 13 -5.73 18.90 41.01
CA PHE A 13 -6.27 17.55 41.10
C PHE A 13 -7.13 17.18 39.86
N GLY A 14 -8.04 18.06 39.44
CA GLY A 14 -8.85 17.83 38.24
C GLY A 14 -8.03 17.77 36.98
N PHE A 15 -7.02 18.63 36.83
CA PHE A 15 -6.09 18.61 35.71
C PHE A 15 -5.24 17.32 35.69
N GLY A 16 -4.70 16.93 36.86
CA GLY A 16 -3.94 15.68 37.01
C GLY A 16 -4.77 14.44 36.68
N LEU A 17 -6.02 14.40 37.15
CA LEU A 17 -6.95 13.32 36.78
C LEU A 17 -7.23 13.30 35.29
N GLY A 18 -7.47 14.47 34.67
CA GLY A 18 -7.65 14.61 33.22
C GLY A 18 -6.45 14.12 32.43
N LEU A 19 -5.21 14.44 32.85
CA LEU A 19 -3.99 13.94 32.23
C LEU A 19 -3.86 12.40 32.32
N VAL A 20 -4.24 11.79 33.44
CA VAL A 20 -4.25 10.34 33.62
C VAL A 20 -5.23 9.71 32.62
N PHE A 21 -6.44 10.26 32.48
CA PHE A 21 -7.41 9.80 31.49
C PHE A 21 -6.88 9.95 30.05
N VAL A 22 -6.32 11.10 29.70
CA VAL A 22 -5.72 11.34 28.38
C VAL A 22 -4.61 10.30 28.13
N PHE A 23 -3.69 10.13 29.08
CA PHE A 23 -2.60 9.15 28.95
C PHE A 23 -3.13 7.73 28.78
N PHE A 24 -4.15 7.32 29.56
CA PHE A 24 -4.73 5.97 29.49
C PHE A 24 -5.46 5.71 28.17
N PHE A 25 -6.23 6.70 27.67
CA PHE A 25 -6.94 6.57 26.39
C PHE A 25 -6.02 6.66 25.18
N PHE A 26 -4.93 7.44 25.25
CA PHE A 26 -4.01 7.61 24.12
C PHE A 26 -2.85 6.62 24.11
N LYS A 27 -2.52 5.97 25.24
CA LYS A 27 -1.46 4.95 25.31
C LYS A 27 -1.70 3.75 24.40
N ASN A 28 -2.96 3.35 24.21
CA ASN A 28 -3.34 2.17 23.41
C ASN A 28 -3.86 2.51 22.00
N ARG A 29 -4.09 3.78 21.72
CA ARG A 29 -4.40 4.26 20.36
C ARG A 29 -3.23 5.12 19.94
N GLY A 30 -2.20 4.50 19.37
CA GLY A 30 -1.12 5.25 18.75
C GLY A 30 -1.73 6.41 17.96
N CYS A 31 -1.10 7.56 17.94
CA CYS A 31 -1.66 8.81 17.37
C CYS A 31 -2.02 8.67 15.88
N THR A 32 -3.05 7.88 15.58
CA THR A 32 -3.53 7.61 14.22
C THR A 32 -4.02 8.85 13.48
N TRP A 33 -4.29 9.93 14.23
CA TRP A 33 -4.75 11.20 13.68
C TRP A 33 -3.62 12.14 13.24
N THR A 34 -2.35 11.84 13.56
CA THR A 34 -1.23 12.67 13.08
C THR A 34 -1.13 12.65 11.57
N PRO A 35 -0.72 13.74 10.92
CA PRO A 35 -0.56 13.78 9.45
C PRO A 35 0.32 12.65 8.92
N GLU A 36 1.36 12.30 9.66
CA GLU A 36 2.30 11.23 9.36
C GLU A 36 1.64 9.86 9.34
N ASN A 37 0.94 9.50 10.42
CA ASN A 37 0.23 8.22 10.49
C ASN A 37 -0.92 8.14 9.48
N ARG A 38 -1.54 9.26 9.13
CA ARG A 38 -2.54 9.30 8.05
C ARG A 38 -1.94 8.94 6.71
N VAL A 39 -0.75 9.46 6.39
CA VAL A 39 -0.03 9.10 5.15
C VAL A 39 0.34 7.62 5.15
N LYS A 40 1.00 7.14 6.21
CA LYS A 40 1.40 5.74 6.35
C LYS A 40 0.21 4.78 6.24
N ASN A 41 -0.88 5.06 6.95
CA ASN A 41 -2.11 4.26 6.88
C ASN A 41 -2.77 4.30 5.51
N THR A 42 -2.73 5.45 4.81
CA THR A 42 -3.27 5.55 3.46
C THR A 42 -2.46 4.70 2.48
N ILE A 43 -1.14 4.65 2.63
CA ILE A 43 -0.25 3.81 1.83
C ILE A 43 -0.47 2.32 2.16
N LEU A 44 -0.51 1.95 3.44
CA LEU A 44 -0.82 0.58 3.90
C LEU A 44 -2.23 0.11 3.48
N GLY A 45 -3.15 1.04 3.31
CA GLY A 45 -4.47 0.77 2.74
C GLY A 45 -4.44 0.43 1.25
N ARG A 46 -3.27 0.36 0.59
CA ARG A 46 -3.10 0.04 -0.83
C ARG A 46 -2.27 -1.24 -1.03
N VAL A 47 -2.27 -1.74 -2.25
CA VAL A 47 -1.34 -2.81 -2.63
C VAL A 47 0.03 -2.22 -2.85
N LEU A 48 1.03 -2.64 -2.04
CA LEU A 48 2.41 -2.23 -2.24
C LEU A 48 3.07 -3.07 -3.33
N VAL A 49 3.80 -2.39 -4.19
CA VAL A 49 4.42 -2.99 -5.36
C VAL A 49 5.89 -2.58 -5.46
N VAL A 50 6.74 -3.54 -5.76
CA VAL A 50 8.16 -3.32 -6.08
C VAL A 50 8.37 -3.65 -7.54
N SER A 51 8.77 -2.65 -8.34
CA SER A 51 9.07 -2.87 -9.76
C SER A 51 10.38 -3.65 -9.95
N ASP A 52 10.51 -4.30 -11.11
CA ASP A 52 11.72 -5.05 -11.46
C ASP A 52 12.98 -4.18 -11.48
N SER A 53 12.84 -2.87 -11.74
CA SER A 53 13.95 -1.92 -11.68
C SER A 53 14.40 -1.58 -10.25
N GLU A 54 13.50 -1.60 -9.29
CA GLU A 54 13.80 -1.29 -7.89
C GLU A 54 14.29 -2.51 -7.09
N LYS A 55 13.84 -3.71 -7.50
CA LYS A 55 14.16 -4.97 -6.82
C LYS A 55 15.67 -5.22 -6.60
N PRO A 56 16.57 -5.07 -7.60
CA PRO A 56 18.00 -5.26 -7.38
C PRO A 56 18.59 -4.22 -6.43
N LEU A 57 18.09 -2.98 -6.46
CA LEU A 57 18.56 -1.90 -5.58
C LEU A 57 18.17 -2.18 -4.12
N LEU A 58 16.92 -2.54 -3.85
CA LEU A 58 16.44 -2.91 -2.53
C LEU A 58 17.19 -4.13 -1.98
N LYS A 59 17.46 -5.12 -2.83
CA LYS A 59 18.27 -6.30 -2.46
C LYS A 59 19.71 -5.92 -2.11
N ALA A 60 20.32 -5.01 -2.86
CA ALA A 60 21.67 -4.52 -2.57
C ALA A 60 21.74 -3.77 -1.23
N MET A 61 20.64 -3.14 -0.82
CA MET A 61 20.51 -2.53 0.51
C MET A 61 20.24 -3.55 1.62
N GLY A 62 20.07 -4.84 1.30
CA GLY A 62 19.77 -5.91 2.25
C GLY A 62 18.33 -5.89 2.78
N LEU A 63 17.42 -5.18 2.11
CA LEU A 63 16.03 -5.04 2.55
C LEU A 63 15.16 -6.20 2.08
N THR A 64 14.37 -6.74 3.00
CA THR A 64 13.33 -7.74 2.74
C THR A 64 11.97 -7.08 2.54
N ASP A 65 10.99 -7.82 2.02
CA ASP A 65 9.62 -7.31 1.87
C ASP A 65 9.02 -6.84 3.21
N ASN A 66 9.32 -7.55 4.30
CA ASN A 66 8.87 -7.16 5.64
C ASN A 66 9.49 -5.84 6.08
N ASP A 67 10.77 -5.62 5.78
CA ASP A 67 11.41 -4.34 6.09
C ASP A 67 10.71 -3.19 5.38
N LEU A 68 10.32 -3.37 4.10
CA LEU A 68 9.58 -2.36 3.33
C LEU A 68 8.22 -2.01 3.95
N ILE A 69 7.52 -3.01 4.50
CA ILE A 69 6.25 -2.80 5.21
C ILE A 69 6.50 -2.08 6.54
N HIS A 70 7.54 -2.46 7.27
CA HIS A 70 7.91 -1.84 8.54
C HIS A 70 8.33 -0.36 8.44
N PHE A 71 8.72 0.13 7.25
CA PHE A 71 8.86 1.58 7.03
C PHE A 71 7.54 2.33 7.26
N LEU A 72 6.41 1.69 6.97
CA LEU A 72 5.09 2.28 7.14
C LEU A 72 4.53 2.09 8.56
N ASP A 73 5.12 1.21 9.36
CA ASP A 73 4.73 1.04 10.76
C ASP A 73 5.41 2.09 11.63
N ASP A 74 6.73 2.18 11.60
CA ASP A 74 7.55 2.94 12.53
C ASP A 74 8.55 3.93 11.88
N GLY A 75 8.61 4.05 10.55
CA GLY A 75 9.42 5.05 9.88
C GLY A 75 8.84 6.47 9.99
N ASP A 76 9.69 7.49 9.83
CA ASP A 76 9.36 8.91 9.93
C ASP A 76 9.10 9.52 8.56
N VAL A 77 7.95 10.16 8.36
CA VAL A 77 7.59 10.80 7.09
C VAL A 77 8.24 12.17 6.97
N GLN A 78 9.14 12.32 6.00
CA GLN A 78 9.85 13.57 5.72
C GLN A 78 9.02 14.47 4.80
N PHE A 79 8.05 15.19 5.35
CA PHE A 79 7.16 16.07 4.56
C PHE A 79 7.90 17.15 3.76
N GLY A 80 9.01 17.66 4.28
CA GLY A 80 9.87 18.66 3.59
C GLY A 80 10.51 18.09 2.33
N HIS A 81 10.82 16.80 2.31
CA HIS A 81 11.46 16.10 1.21
C HIS A 81 10.46 15.36 0.29
N SER A 82 9.17 15.41 0.60
CA SER A 82 8.13 14.72 -0.14
C SER A 82 7.59 15.53 -1.32
N LYS A 83 7.12 14.87 -2.38
CA LYS A 83 6.41 15.47 -3.49
C LYS A 83 4.91 15.55 -3.16
N LYS A 84 4.45 16.75 -2.82
CA LYS A 84 3.07 17.01 -2.36
C LYS A 84 2.14 17.50 -3.45
N ASN A 85 2.63 17.68 -4.69
CA ASN A 85 1.86 18.18 -5.82
C ASN A 85 2.01 17.24 -7.03
N GLY A 86 0.97 17.19 -7.86
CA GLY A 86 0.93 16.34 -9.06
C GLY A 86 0.51 14.89 -8.74
N ASN A 87 0.56 14.04 -9.75
CA ASN A 87 0.18 12.63 -9.66
C ASN A 87 1.29 11.74 -10.26
N PRO A 88 1.84 10.79 -9.48
CA PRO A 88 1.53 10.49 -8.08
C PRO A 88 2.12 11.50 -7.10
N LEU A 89 1.53 11.61 -5.91
CA LEU A 89 2.22 12.13 -4.74
C LEU A 89 3.32 11.13 -4.37
N VAL A 90 4.41 11.61 -3.77
CA VAL A 90 5.49 10.70 -3.34
C VAL A 90 5.98 11.13 -1.96
N TYR A 91 5.93 10.21 -1.02
CA TYR A 91 6.35 10.45 0.34
C TYR A 91 7.71 9.82 0.60
N SER A 92 8.63 10.64 1.11
CA SER A 92 9.91 10.19 1.64
C SER A 92 9.70 9.70 3.07
N ILE A 93 10.10 8.47 3.33
CA ILE A 93 10.02 7.85 4.67
C ILE A 93 11.41 7.35 5.02
N VAL A 94 11.85 7.71 6.21
CA VAL A 94 13.17 7.39 6.75
C VAL A 94 13.01 6.46 7.94
N LYS A 95 13.87 5.46 8.02
CA LYS A 95 13.93 4.53 9.14
C LYS A 95 15.36 4.14 9.45
N GLU A 96 15.69 4.01 10.72
CA GLU A 96 16.96 3.46 11.16
C GLU A 96 16.95 1.93 11.06
N ILE A 97 17.88 1.36 10.29
CA ILE A 97 18.10 -0.08 10.15
C ILE A 97 19.57 -0.35 10.39
N ASN A 98 19.87 -1.20 11.37
CA ASN A 98 21.25 -1.55 11.75
C ASN A 98 22.14 -0.32 11.99
N GLN A 99 21.64 0.67 12.75
CA GLN A 99 22.32 1.93 13.07
C GLN A 99 22.66 2.81 11.84
N LYS A 100 21.97 2.58 10.73
CA LYS A 100 22.05 3.40 9.52
C LYS A 100 20.69 3.93 9.17
N GLU A 101 20.63 5.21 8.87
CA GLU A 101 19.44 5.84 8.35
C GLU A 101 19.22 5.43 6.90
N VAL A 102 18.06 4.86 6.62
CA VAL A 102 17.67 4.40 5.29
C VAL A 102 16.44 5.18 4.86
N GLU A 103 16.48 5.78 3.68
CA GLU A 103 15.35 6.48 3.07
C GLU A 103 14.74 5.64 1.96
N LEU A 104 13.41 5.56 1.93
CA LEU A 104 12.64 5.00 0.83
C LEU A 104 11.51 5.96 0.45
N TRP A 105 11.11 5.91 -0.81
CA TRP A 105 10.01 6.70 -1.33
C TRP A 105 8.81 5.81 -1.64
N PHE A 106 7.62 6.29 -1.26
CA PHE A 106 6.37 5.60 -1.46
C PHE A 106 5.44 6.47 -2.31
N THR A 107 4.96 5.94 -3.43
CA THR A 107 4.03 6.66 -4.29
C THR A 107 2.61 6.58 -3.73
N LEU A 108 1.84 7.64 -3.92
CA LEU A 108 0.43 7.69 -3.58
C LEU A 108 -0.34 8.31 -4.76
N PRO A 109 -0.69 7.50 -5.77
CA PRO A 109 -1.44 7.98 -6.92
C PRO A 109 -2.92 8.23 -6.59
N ASP A 110 -3.58 9.13 -7.34
CA ASP A 110 -4.97 9.51 -7.10
C ASP A 110 -5.96 8.36 -7.30
N LYS A 111 -5.80 7.62 -8.39
CA LYS A 111 -6.85 6.75 -8.92
C LYS A 111 -6.52 5.27 -8.86
N THR A 112 -5.25 4.91 -8.82
CA THR A 112 -4.86 3.50 -8.70
C THR A 112 -4.77 3.07 -7.25
N TYR A 113 -5.09 1.81 -7.00
CA TYR A 113 -4.98 1.22 -5.67
C TYR A 113 -3.59 0.62 -5.39
N ILE A 114 -2.58 1.11 -6.13
CA ILE A 114 -1.20 0.68 -6.06
C ILE A 114 -0.37 1.77 -5.39
N SER A 115 0.56 1.38 -4.55
CA SER A 115 1.65 2.22 -4.07
C SER A 115 2.97 1.55 -4.44
N GLU A 116 3.84 2.24 -5.16
CA GLU A 116 5.15 1.73 -5.53
C GLU A 116 6.18 2.12 -4.48
N VAL A 117 7.08 1.18 -4.14
CA VAL A 117 8.23 1.42 -3.28
C VAL A 117 9.44 1.70 -4.17
N LEU A 118 10.10 2.83 -3.95
CA LEU A 118 11.21 3.33 -4.76
C LEU A 118 12.43 3.62 -3.91
N VAL A 119 13.60 3.33 -4.43
CA VAL A 119 14.87 3.81 -3.86
C VAL A 119 15.09 5.27 -4.26
N PRO A 120 15.60 6.13 -3.37
CA PRO A 120 15.85 7.53 -3.66
C PRO A 120 16.70 7.75 -4.91
N LYS A 121 16.27 8.70 -5.76
CA LYS A 121 16.90 9.12 -7.01
C LYS A 121 17.32 10.59 -6.89
N LYS A 122 17.80 11.17 -8.00
CA LYS A 122 18.27 12.57 -7.99
C LYS A 122 17.20 13.58 -7.53
N SER A 123 15.94 13.37 -7.90
CA SER A 123 14.85 14.28 -7.52
C SER A 123 13.54 13.53 -7.37
N ILE A 124 12.93 13.66 -6.20
CA ILE A 124 11.59 13.12 -5.92
C ILE A 124 10.49 13.81 -6.76
N GLN A 125 10.70 15.07 -7.15
CA GLN A 125 9.74 15.85 -7.92
C GLN A 125 9.54 15.31 -9.35
N THR A 126 10.55 14.61 -9.89
CA THR A 126 10.50 14.03 -11.25
C THR A 126 9.84 12.65 -11.31
N ILE A 127 9.50 12.07 -10.16
CA ILE A 127 8.89 10.76 -10.10
C ILE A 127 7.51 10.78 -10.78
N SER A 128 7.31 9.83 -11.66
CA SER A 128 6.04 9.55 -12.36
C SER A 128 5.69 8.06 -12.20
N HIS A 129 4.51 7.68 -12.68
CA HIS A 129 4.13 6.28 -12.73
C HIS A 129 5.11 5.44 -13.56
N THR A 130 5.43 4.24 -13.09
CA THR A 130 6.19 3.25 -13.85
C THR A 130 5.40 2.84 -15.09
N LYS A 131 6.06 2.82 -16.26
CA LYS A 131 5.42 2.59 -17.56
C LYS A 131 5.81 1.29 -18.23
N SER A 132 6.80 0.56 -17.69
CA SER A 132 7.31 -0.66 -18.30
C SER A 132 7.84 -1.63 -17.26
N GLY A 133 7.94 -2.91 -17.64
CA GLY A 133 8.36 -3.98 -16.76
C GLY A 133 7.22 -4.50 -15.89
N PHE A 134 7.58 -5.32 -14.93
CA PHE A 134 6.64 -5.90 -13.96
C PHE A 134 6.87 -5.30 -12.58
N GLY A 135 5.80 -5.32 -11.77
CA GLY A 135 5.85 -4.93 -10.38
C GLY A 135 5.28 -6.02 -9.49
N ARG A 136 6.12 -6.60 -8.63
CA ARG A 136 5.70 -7.64 -7.69
C ARG A 136 4.89 -7.05 -6.55
N MET A 137 3.74 -7.64 -6.26
CA MET A 137 2.89 -7.27 -5.12
C MET A 137 3.49 -7.83 -3.84
N ILE A 138 3.85 -6.97 -2.89
CA ILE A 138 4.49 -7.36 -1.61
C ILE A 138 3.57 -7.22 -0.41
N HIS A 139 2.55 -6.39 -0.51
CA HIS A 139 1.57 -6.19 0.56
C HIS A 139 0.16 -6.00 -0.01
N PHE A 140 -0.81 -6.58 0.68
CA PHE A 140 -2.23 -6.33 0.46
C PHE A 140 -2.85 -5.73 1.72
N PRO A 141 -3.69 -4.70 1.60
CA PRO A 141 -4.35 -4.11 2.76
C PRO A 141 -5.19 -5.15 3.48
N ASN A 142 -5.27 -4.99 4.79
CA ASN A 142 -6.06 -5.88 5.65
C ASN A 142 -7.55 -5.48 5.63
N VAL A 143 -8.12 -5.36 4.43
CA VAL A 143 -9.55 -5.12 4.20
C VAL A 143 -10.17 -6.43 3.74
N GLY A 144 -11.41 -6.65 4.04
CA GLY A 144 -12.12 -7.91 3.76
C GLY A 144 -11.95 -8.45 2.33
N ASN A 145 -13.01 -8.53 1.56
CA ASN A 145 -12.91 -9.00 0.17
C ASN A 145 -12.49 -7.84 -0.75
N ILE A 146 -11.21 -7.84 -1.17
CA ILE A 146 -10.69 -6.86 -2.14
C ILE A 146 -10.98 -7.30 -3.57
N VAL A 147 -11.00 -8.61 -3.81
CA VAL A 147 -11.14 -9.19 -5.15
C VAL A 147 -12.60 -9.43 -5.46
N TYR A 148 -13.06 -8.90 -6.59
CA TYR A 148 -14.37 -9.11 -7.16
C TYR A 148 -14.26 -9.72 -8.55
N MET A 149 -15.17 -10.63 -8.85
CA MET A 149 -15.25 -11.28 -10.15
C MET A 149 -16.42 -10.72 -10.94
N ASP A 150 -16.28 -10.56 -12.25
CA ASP A 150 -17.39 -10.18 -13.10
C ASP A 150 -18.45 -11.29 -13.11
N GLU A 151 -19.71 -10.90 -13.17
CA GLU A 151 -20.84 -11.84 -13.08
C GLU A 151 -21.40 -12.26 -14.45
N ASN A 152 -20.80 -11.78 -15.56
CA ASN A 152 -21.26 -12.20 -16.88
C ASN A 152 -20.98 -13.69 -17.15
N ASP A 153 -21.83 -14.32 -17.95
CA ASP A 153 -21.77 -15.79 -18.17
C ASP A 153 -20.49 -16.24 -18.86
N PHE A 154 -19.91 -15.40 -19.69
CA PHE A 154 -18.64 -15.69 -20.35
C PHE A 154 -17.51 -15.77 -19.33
N PHE A 155 -17.42 -14.78 -18.45
CA PHE A 155 -16.41 -14.73 -17.41
C PHE A 155 -16.58 -15.85 -16.39
N LYS A 156 -17.83 -16.20 -16.02
CA LYS A 156 -18.11 -17.36 -15.17
C LYS A 156 -17.62 -18.68 -15.77
N LYS A 157 -17.76 -18.87 -17.08
CA LYS A 157 -17.23 -20.06 -17.78
C LYS A 157 -15.69 -20.10 -17.76
N GLU A 158 -15.04 -18.96 -17.94
CA GLU A 158 -13.58 -18.86 -17.89
C GLU A 158 -13.04 -19.11 -16.46
N THR A 159 -13.66 -18.51 -15.44
CA THR A 159 -13.29 -18.74 -14.04
C THR A 159 -13.45 -20.19 -13.63
N ALA A 160 -14.49 -20.86 -14.10
CA ALA A 160 -14.72 -22.29 -13.85
C ALA A 160 -13.62 -23.15 -14.49
N LYS A 161 -13.24 -22.88 -15.76
CA LYS A 161 -12.12 -23.57 -16.44
C LYS A 161 -10.80 -23.42 -15.68
N LEU A 162 -10.52 -22.25 -15.18
CA LEU A 162 -9.30 -21.93 -14.42
C LEU A 162 -9.39 -22.32 -12.95
N LYS A 163 -10.52 -22.84 -12.48
CA LYS A 163 -10.81 -23.16 -11.07
C LYS A 163 -10.66 -21.93 -10.13
N LEU A 164 -10.99 -20.75 -10.64
CA LEU A 164 -10.88 -19.47 -9.93
C LEU A 164 -12.24 -18.92 -9.47
N THR A 165 -13.18 -19.77 -9.16
CA THR A 165 -14.56 -19.37 -8.76
C THR A 165 -14.65 -18.69 -7.39
N ASN A 166 -13.61 -18.82 -6.55
CA ASN A 166 -13.58 -18.24 -5.22
C ASN A 166 -12.67 -16.99 -5.18
N PRO A 167 -13.22 -15.78 -4.94
CA PRO A 167 -12.44 -14.54 -4.84
C PRO A 167 -11.32 -14.59 -3.79
N LYS A 168 -11.54 -15.27 -2.65
CA LYS A 168 -10.50 -15.45 -1.62
C LYS A 168 -9.31 -16.27 -2.11
N LEU A 169 -9.58 -17.30 -2.93
CA LEU A 169 -8.50 -18.08 -3.55
C LEU A 169 -7.66 -17.18 -4.47
N VAL A 170 -8.33 -16.38 -5.32
CA VAL A 170 -7.63 -15.45 -6.22
C VAL A 170 -6.79 -14.45 -5.44
N GLN A 171 -7.33 -13.86 -4.36
CA GLN A 171 -6.59 -12.97 -3.48
C GLN A 171 -5.35 -13.64 -2.88
N ASN A 172 -5.44 -14.90 -2.45
CA ASN A 172 -4.30 -15.65 -1.92
C ASN A 172 -3.25 -15.93 -3.00
N LEU A 173 -3.65 -16.24 -4.23
CA LEU A 173 -2.74 -16.42 -5.35
C LEU A 173 -2.01 -15.12 -5.70
N LEU A 174 -2.72 -13.99 -5.69
CA LEU A 174 -2.12 -12.67 -5.88
C LEU A 174 -1.10 -12.35 -4.78
N LYS A 175 -1.43 -12.61 -3.52
CA LYS A 175 -0.50 -12.43 -2.39
C LYS A 175 0.77 -13.25 -2.56
N LYS A 176 0.66 -14.48 -3.11
CA LYS A 176 1.79 -15.38 -3.28
C LYS A 176 2.67 -15.03 -4.48
N SER A 177 2.07 -14.64 -5.61
CA SER A 177 2.78 -14.53 -6.88
C SER A 177 2.24 -13.45 -7.82
N GLY A 178 1.49 -12.47 -7.28
CA GLY A 178 0.90 -11.40 -8.08
C GLY A 178 1.95 -10.40 -8.56
N GLU A 179 1.88 -10.08 -9.85
CA GLU A 179 2.70 -9.07 -10.52
C GLU A 179 1.81 -8.19 -11.40
N ILE A 180 2.11 -6.91 -11.46
CA ILE A 180 1.48 -5.96 -12.38
C ILE A 180 2.36 -5.83 -13.61
N ASP A 181 1.76 -5.90 -14.77
CA ASP A 181 2.40 -5.56 -16.04
C ASP A 181 2.17 -4.07 -16.31
N PHE A 182 3.16 -3.24 -16.02
CA PHE A 182 3.05 -1.80 -16.20
C PHE A 182 2.92 -1.39 -17.66
N GLN A 183 3.51 -2.14 -18.58
CA GLN A 183 3.46 -1.82 -20.01
C GLN A 183 2.06 -2.00 -20.61
N ARG A 184 1.33 -3.03 -20.16
CA ARG A 184 -0.03 -3.32 -20.62
C ARG A 184 -1.12 -2.68 -19.74
N SER A 185 -0.73 -2.02 -18.65
CA SER A 185 -1.64 -1.33 -17.73
C SER A 185 -1.79 0.14 -18.09
N ASN A 186 -2.98 0.69 -17.86
CA ASN A 186 -3.23 2.13 -17.94
C ASN A 186 -3.64 2.67 -16.58
N LEU A 187 -2.67 3.26 -15.88
CA LEU A 187 -2.81 3.71 -14.51
C LEU A 187 -3.26 5.17 -14.38
N THR A 188 -3.37 5.89 -15.52
CA THR A 188 -3.62 7.33 -15.52
C THR A 188 -5.03 7.71 -15.96
N THR A 189 -5.82 6.75 -16.44
CA THR A 189 -7.21 6.95 -16.84
C THR A 189 -8.14 7.17 -15.65
N THR A 190 -9.33 7.68 -15.92
CA THR A 190 -10.39 7.90 -14.92
C THR A 190 -10.76 6.61 -14.20
N ILE A 191 -10.79 5.49 -14.92
CA ILE A 191 -10.95 4.14 -14.39
C ILE A 191 -9.67 3.39 -14.75
N PRO A 192 -8.73 3.22 -13.81
CA PRO A 192 -7.46 2.57 -14.10
C PRO A 192 -7.66 1.09 -14.46
N GLU A 193 -7.09 0.70 -15.59
CA GLU A 193 -7.04 -0.67 -16.04
C GLU A 193 -5.66 -1.27 -15.77
N GLN A 194 -5.61 -2.39 -15.09
CA GLN A 194 -4.36 -3.09 -14.83
C GLN A 194 -4.39 -4.49 -15.44
N VAL A 195 -3.27 -4.84 -16.03
CA VAL A 195 -2.98 -6.22 -16.41
C VAL A 195 -2.13 -6.82 -15.31
N ILE A 196 -2.65 -7.87 -14.70
CA ILE A 196 -1.96 -8.58 -13.63
C ILE A 196 -1.63 -9.99 -14.07
N GLN A 197 -0.50 -10.50 -13.57
CA GLN A 197 -0.08 -11.88 -13.75
C GLN A 197 0.05 -12.54 -12.37
N PHE A 198 -0.28 -13.83 -12.30
CA PHE A 198 -0.09 -14.64 -11.09
C PHE A 198 -0.01 -16.12 -11.47
N ARG A 199 0.44 -16.95 -10.54
CA ARG A 199 0.51 -18.40 -10.76
C ARG A 199 -0.74 -19.07 -10.20
N LEU A 200 -1.33 -19.94 -10.98
CA LEU A 200 -2.42 -20.82 -10.55
C LEU A 200 -1.88 -21.92 -9.61
N THR A 201 -2.77 -22.66 -9.00
CA THR A 201 -2.43 -23.80 -8.13
C THR A 201 -1.61 -24.89 -8.84
N ASN A 202 -1.76 -25.00 -10.16
CA ASN A 202 -0.98 -25.91 -11.02
C ASN A 202 0.30 -25.27 -11.59
N GLU A 203 0.77 -24.16 -11.01
CA GLU A 203 1.96 -23.38 -11.40
C GLU A 203 1.89 -22.73 -12.80
N LYS A 204 0.80 -22.90 -13.55
CA LYS A 204 0.61 -22.19 -14.82
C LYS A 204 0.45 -20.69 -14.58
N LYS A 205 1.04 -19.88 -15.46
CA LYS A 205 0.84 -18.43 -15.47
C LYS A 205 -0.59 -18.11 -15.90
N CYS A 206 -1.23 -17.23 -15.16
CA CYS A 206 -2.51 -16.65 -15.48
C CYS A 206 -2.35 -15.14 -15.63
N THR A 207 -2.85 -14.58 -16.73
CA THR A 207 -2.85 -13.13 -16.98
C THR A 207 -4.30 -12.67 -17.06
N ALA A 208 -4.63 -11.64 -16.30
CA ALA A 208 -5.98 -11.10 -16.24
C ALA A 208 -5.97 -9.58 -16.40
N LYS A 209 -7.02 -9.08 -17.05
CA LYS A 209 -7.35 -7.66 -17.05
C LYS A 209 -8.23 -7.37 -15.85
N THR A 210 -7.87 -6.36 -15.09
CA THR A 210 -8.59 -5.92 -13.90
C THR A 210 -8.86 -4.43 -13.97
N ILE A 211 -9.94 -4.03 -13.31
CA ILE A 211 -10.26 -2.63 -13.05
C ILE A 211 -10.15 -2.40 -11.56
N TRP A 212 -9.38 -1.42 -11.16
CA TRP A 212 -9.22 -1.08 -9.77
C TRP A 212 -10.03 0.17 -9.47
N PHE A 213 -11.06 -0.04 -8.70
CA PHE A 213 -11.98 1.03 -8.34
C PHE A 213 -12.08 1.12 -6.82
N GLN A 214 -11.74 2.28 -6.26
CA GLN A 214 -11.66 2.49 -4.82
C GLN A 214 -10.79 1.40 -4.15
N GLU A 215 -11.34 0.63 -3.24
CA GLU A 215 -10.65 -0.44 -2.49
C GLU A 215 -10.88 -1.84 -3.10
N HIS A 216 -11.28 -1.89 -4.38
CA HIS A 216 -11.70 -3.14 -5.02
C HIS A 216 -10.93 -3.42 -6.29
N ILE A 217 -10.55 -4.67 -6.48
CA ILE A 217 -9.95 -5.20 -7.69
C ILE A 217 -11.00 -6.05 -8.40
N LYS A 218 -11.60 -5.52 -9.46
CA LYS A 218 -12.56 -6.26 -10.28
C LYS A 218 -11.86 -6.95 -11.43
N PHE A 219 -11.93 -8.27 -11.48
CA PHE A 219 -11.50 -9.06 -12.62
C PHE A 219 -12.55 -8.98 -13.72
N VAL A 220 -12.13 -8.58 -14.93
CA VAL A 220 -13.04 -8.38 -16.07
C VAL A 220 -12.77 -9.30 -17.24
N ALA A 221 -11.54 -9.80 -17.42
CA ALA A 221 -11.20 -10.74 -18.47
C ALA A 221 -9.92 -11.51 -18.13
N PHE A 222 -9.82 -12.76 -18.60
CA PHE A 222 -8.56 -13.48 -18.68
C PHE A 222 -7.99 -13.33 -20.09
N LEU A 223 -6.70 -13.12 -20.19
CA LEU A 223 -6.04 -12.97 -21.49
C LEU A 223 -5.66 -14.34 -22.07
N ASN A 224 -5.61 -14.44 -23.39
CA ASN A 224 -5.42 -15.72 -24.13
C ASN A 224 -4.18 -16.54 -23.71
N ASP A 225 -3.17 -15.87 -23.14
CA ASP A 225 -1.97 -16.52 -22.60
C ASP A 225 -2.29 -17.46 -21.42
N SER A 226 -3.45 -17.26 -20.78
CA SER A 226 -3.89 -18.03 -19.60
C SER A 226 -4.77 -19.21 -19.95
N LEU A 227 -5.31 -19.22 -21.16
CA LEU A 227 -6.30 -20.22 -21.61
C LEU A 227 -5.65 -21.37 -22.40
N ARG A 228 -4.35 -21.27 -22.70
CA ARG A 228 -3.50 -22.30 -23.29
C ARG A 228 -2.77 -23.06 -22.18
#